data_c59c0dc89280b303edd382c8c86c7018
#
_entry.id   c59c0dc89280b303edd382c8c86c7018
#
_cell.length_a   1.000
_cell.length_b   1.000
_cell.length_c   1.000
_cell.angle_alpha   90.00
_cell.angle_beta   90.00
_cell.angle_gamma   90.00
#
_symmetry.space_group_name_H-M   'P 1'
#
loop_
_entity.id
_entity.type
_entity.pdbx_description
1 polymer ?
#
loop_
_entity_poly.entity_id
_entity_poly.type
_entity_poly.pdbx_seq_one_letter_code
_entity_poly.pdbx_strand_id
1 'polypeptide(L)'
;MNRNSCFCLLLIIALGDKASSATQYDDTVKALMQRYQQVEAQLDRSIRYSRKTESEGNTTVERAWYNGASDPIKVAVERVSSAGRELTEYFSLDFDDPGAMLVLTRKEATRRDGATQVDESRQYFGNDGKLLRELRKSGSFKKGETLDTVRFPNTTVDLSKRPMDDRTEEQRAVAEYDFLSEPEKIASALRQTGPPEFDPFAGVTGDSAKYRVIHDTASPDGRYAVALGFTGNDIDWEGLKDPDFPGTYSAKGWQPDDQPPDSGYGKIVNYIVDLTTSQILGTTNGDYFGTKQRYNHDQCDVTWSPDSKTFVEVTSWKWGYNRCTAGKISSAGKLMGPVDLGKYAEKMAQSFLATHKGQPYNGSIDISGATVTDAGVVDLTILGQGTSGDHKGDVFFSLNESVRIRETSSGLELEAVSIHTSPEN
;
A
#
# COMPACT_ATOMS: atom_id res chain seq x y z
N MET A 1 11.38 31.48 -43.45
CA MET A 1 11.24 30.43 -42.41
C MET A 1 12.21 30.77 -41.28
N ASN A 2 11.68 31.29 -40.20
CA ASN A 2 12.43 31.87 -39.08
C ASN A 2 12.98 30.77 -38.15
N ARG A 3 14.31 30.68 -38.07
CA ARG A 3 15.04 29.76 -37.18
C ARG A 3 14.79 29.97 -35.65
N ASN A 4 14.09 31.04 -35.30
CA ASN A 4 13.85 31.39 -33.88
C ASN A 4 12.62 30.69 -33.27
N SER A 5 11.72 30.10 -34.08
CA SER A 5 10.53 29.41 -33.52
C SER A 5 10.82 27.97 -32.99
N CYS A 6 11.87 27.31 -33.51
CA CYS A 6 12.27 25.98 -33.04
C CYS A 6 12.94 25.98 -31.67
N PHE A 7 13.60 27.09 -31.28
CA PHE A 7 14.32 27.16 -30.01
C PHE A 7 13.37 27.34 -28.79
N CYS A 8 12.25 28.03 -29.01
CA CYS A 8 11.25 28.20 -27.95
C CYS A 8 10.47 26.91 -27.65
N LEU A 9 10.21 26.05 -28.66
CA LEU A 9 9.49 24.81 -28.47
C LEU A 9 10.31 23.77 -27.66
N LEU A 10 11.64 23.70 -27.96
CA LEU A 10 12.54 22.82 -27.19
C LEU A 10 12.74 23.28 -25.75
N LEU A 11 12.66 24.56 -25.45
CA LEU A 11 12.79 25.08 -24.10
C LEU A 11 11.51 24.82 -23.26
N ILE A 12 10.33 24.85 -23.88
CA ILE A 12 9.06 24.56 -23.21
C ILE A 12 8.95 23.09 -22.85
N ILE A 13 9.39 22.17 -23.72
CA ILE A 13 9.41 20.73 -23.43
C ILE A 13 10.39 20.43 -22.28
N ALA A 14 11.58 21.02 -22.27
CA ALA A 14 12.57 20.80 -21.20
C ALA A 14 12.13 21.40 -19.85
N LEU A 15 11.32 22.45 -19.84
CA LEU A 15 10.75 23.03 -18.62
C LEU A 15 9.51 22.23 -18.12
N GLY A 16 8.75 21.65 -19.04
CA GLY A 16 7.60 20.78 -18.71
C GLY A 16 8.04 19.50 -17.99
N ASP A 17 9.05 18.81 -18.51
CA ASP A 17 9.58 17.57 -17.90
C ASP A 17 10.20 17.82 -16.51
N LYS A 18 10.91 18.95 -16.32
CA LYS A 18 11.50 19.28 -15.01
C LYS A 18 10.44 19.66 -13.97
N ALA A 19 9.37 20.32 -14.36
CA ALA A 19 8.28 20.63 -13.45
C ALA A 19 7.48 19.37 -13.06
N SER A 20 7.21 18.48 -14.02
CA SER A 20 6.54 17.20 -13.77
C SER A 20 7.34 16.29 -12.83
N SER A 21 8.65 16.14 -13.05
CA SER A 21 9.50 15.31 -12.19
C SER A 21 9.62 15.86 -10.78
N ALA A 22 9.74 17.19 -10.60
CA ALA A 22 9.82 17.80 -9.27
C ALA A 22 8.55 17.58 -8.46
N THR A 23 7.38 17.68 -9.09
CA THR A 23 6.08 17.41 -8.43
C THR A 23 5.96 15.95 -8.01
N GLN A 24 6.33 15.02 -8.87
CA GLN A 24 6.29 13.58 -8.56
C GLN A 24 7.20 13.21 -7.38
N TYR A 25 8.39 13.80 -7.27
CA TYR A 25 9.30 13.55 -6.14
C TYR A 25 8.74 14.08 -4.82
N ASP A 26 8.13 15.25 -4.83
CA ASP A 26 7.49 15.80 -3.62
C ASP A 26 6.31 14.95 -3.17
N ASP A 27 5.52 14.41 -4.08
CA ASP A 27 4.40 13.52 -3.79
C ASP A 27 4.88 12.19 -3.18
N THR A 28 5.94 11.58 -3.72
CA THR A 28 6.56 10.37 -3.15
C THR A 28 7.06 10.61 -1.73
N VAL A 29 7.78 11.70 -1.49
CA VAL A 29 8.26 12.05 -0.14
C VAL A 29 7.09 12.27 0.82
N LYS A 30 6.02 12.91 0.37
CA LYS A 30 4.81 13.13 1.17
C LYS A 30 4.11 11.81 1.51
N ALA A 31 3.97 10.91 0.55
CA ALA A 31 3.39 9.58 0.76
C ALA A 31 4.20 8.77 1.79
N LEU A 32 5.54 8.76 1.69
CA LEU A 32 6.42 8.10 2.66
C LEU A 32 6.30 8.71 4.06
N MET A 33 6.14 10.03 4.19
CA MET A 33 5.92 10.67 5.48
C MET A 33 4.57 10.28 6.09
N GLN A 34 3.53 10.19 5.30
CA GLN A 34 2.21 9.72 5.72
C GLN A 34 2.27 8.26 6.16
N ARG A 35 2.92 7.40 5.37
CA ARG A 35 3.13 5.98 5.70
C ARG A 35 3.87 5.83 7.03
N TYR A 36 4.95 6.58 7.22
CA TYR A 36 5.68 6.59 8.49
C TYR A 36 4.76 6.87 9.70
N GLN A 37 3.93 7.93 9.61
CA GLN A 37 3.00 8.29 10.68
C GLN A 37 1.95 7.20 10.94
N GLN A 38 1.41 6.61 9.89
CA GLN A 38 0.44 5.51 9.99
C GLN A 38 1.06 4.28 10.66
N VAL A 39 2.27 3.89 10.25
CA VAL A 39 2.96 2.73 10.80
C VAL A 39 3.29 2.96 12.28
N GLU A 40 3.85 4.10 12.65
CA GLU A 40 4.19 4.41 14.05
C GLU A 40 2.95 4.39 14.97
N ALA A 41 1.79 4.81 14.46
CA ALA A 41 0.54 4.82 15.22
C ALA A 41 -0.06 3.44 15.49
N GLN A 42 0.44 2.38 14.81
CA GLN A 42 -0.12 1.04 14.93
C GLN A 42 0.88 -0.04 15.41
N LEU A 43 2.13 0.33 15.72
CA LEU A 43 3.17 -0.65 16.11
C LEU A 43 2.82 -1.47 17.35
N ASP A 44 2.08 -0.92 18.30
CA ASP A 44 1.60 -1.60 19.51
C ASP A 44 0.50 -2.63 19.21
N ARG A 45 -0.07 -2.60 18.01
CA ARG A 45 -1.11 -3.52 17.51
C ARG A 45 -0.60 -4.45 16.41
N SER A 46 0.69 -4.40 16.11
CA SER A 46 1.32 -5.16 15.04
C SER A 46 2.00 -6.40 15.58
N ILE A 47 1.94 -7.50 14.83
CA ILE A 47 2.71 -8.71 15.13
C ILE A 47 4.18 -8.36 15.00
N ARG A 48 4.99 -8.70 16.01
CA ARG A 48 6.41 -8.40 16.01
C ARG A 48 7.26 -9.67 16.10
N TYR A 49 8.17 -9.82 15.19
CA TYR A 49 9.25 -10.79 15.24
C TYR A 49 10.54 -10.11 15.64
N SER A 50 11.38 -10.79 16.40
CA SER A 50 12.70 -10.28 16.73
C SER A 50 13.74 -11.40 16.83
N ARG A 51 15.00 -11.01 16.58
CA ARG A 51 16.16 -11.86 16.77
C ARG A 51 17.25 -11.04 17.42
N LYS A 52 17.85 -11.57 18.48
CA LYS A 52 19.02 -10.99 19.13
C LYS A 52 20.23 -11.88 18.84
N THR A 53 21.32 -11.26 18.39
CA THR A 53 22.60 -11.91 18.16
C THR A 53 23.70 -11.19 18.95
N GLU A 54 24.54 -11.93 19.63
CA GLU A 54 25.67 -11.38 20.37
C GLU A 54 26.98 -11.91 19.79
N SER A 55 27.92 -11.04 19.50
CA SER A 55 29.23 -11.39 18.97
C SER A 55 30.29 -10.37 19.43
N GLU A 56 31.36 -10.83 20.03
CA GLU A 56 32.53 -10.01 20.38
C GLU A 56 32.21 -8.71 21.14
N GLY A 57 31.25 -8.78 22.08
CA GLY A 57 30.82 -7.61 22.87
C GLY A 57 29.85 -6.66 22.11
N ASN A 58 29.42 -7.00 20.91
CA ASN A 58 28.41 -6.30 20.19
C ASN A 58 27.08 -7.08 20.26
N THR A 59 25.98 -6.34 20.39
CA THR A 59 24.64 -6.89 20.33
C THR A 59 23.95 -6.34 19.09
N THR A 60 23.39 -7.22 18.27
CA THR A 60 22.50 -6.84 17.16
C THR A 60 21.10 -7.34 17.48
N VAL A 61 20.10 -6.46 17.39
CA VAL A 61 18.69 -6.82 17.51
C VAL A 61 17.99 -6.42 16.22
N GLU A 62 17.43 -7.40 15.55
CA GLU A 62 16.62 -7.20 14.36
C GLU A 62 15.15 -7.37 14.74
N ARG A 63 14.29 -6.52 14.22
CA ARG A 63 12.83 -6.56 14.45
C ARG A 63 12.09 -6.33 13.15
N ALA A 64 10.98 -7.02 12.99
CA ALA A 64 10.04 -6.77 11.90
C ALA A 64 8.62 -6.74 12.45
N TRP A 65 7.85 -5.76 12.02
CA TRP A 65 6.44 -5.60 12.40
C TRP A 65 5.56 -5.90 11.19
N TYR A 66 4.47 -6.61 11.44
CA TYR A 66 3.53 -7.04 10.42
C TYR A 66 2.12 -6.62 10.80
N ASN A 67 1.35 -6.24 9.80
CA ASN A 67 -0.07 -6.03 9.94
C ASN A 67 -0.82 -7.30 9.49
N GLY A 68 -1.11 -8.18 10.43
CA GLY A 68 -1.70 -9.49 10.14
C GLY A 68 -0.70 -10.47 9.48
N ALA A 69 -1.16 -11.20 8.46
CA ALA A 69 -0.36 -12.19 7.73
C ALA A 69 0.42 -11.61 6.55
N SER A 70 0.27 -10.31 6.29
CA SER A 70 0.86 -9.60 5.16
C SER A 70 2.36 -9.35 5.30
N ASP A 71 2.89 -8.51 4.46
CA ASP A 71 4.29 -8.09 4.47
C ASP A 71 4.65 -7.20 5.66
N PRO A 72 5.94 -7.05 5.92
CA PRO A 72 6.36 -6.19 6.99
C PRO A 72 5.93 -4.74 6.71
N ILE A 73 5.46 -4.06 7.73
CA ILE A 73 5.16 -2.62 7.67
C ILE A 73 6.34 -1.77 8.15
N LYS A 74 7.24 -2.38 8.92
CA LYS A 74 8.47 -1.77 9.42
C LYS A 74 9.50 -2.86 9.68
N VAL A 75 10.76 -2.56 9.37
CA VAL A 75 11.91 -3.37 9.80
C VAL A 75 12.89 -2.47 10.55
N ALA A 76 13.50 -2.96 11.60
CA ALA A 76 14.49 -2.24 12.36
C ALA A 76 15.68 -3.12 12.71
N VAL A 77 16.87 -2.53 12.61
CA VAL A 77 18.14 -3.14 13.02
C VAL A 77 18.80 -2.23 14.05
N GLU A 78 18.97 -2.73 15.26
CA GLU A 78 19.64 -2.04 16.35
C GLU A 78 20.98 -2.72 16.64
N ARG A 79 22.06 -1.95 16.61
CA ARG A 79 23.40 -2.42 16.95
C ARG A 79 23.89 -1.66 18.17
N VAL A 80 24.28 -2.39 19.19
CA VAL A 80 24.83 -1.84 20.45
C VAL A 80 26.26 -2.36 20.64
N SER A 81 27.17 -1.45 20.89
CA SER A 81 28.58 -1.75 21.14
C SER A 81 29.11 -0.89 22.28
N SER A 82 30.36 -1.10 22.66
CA SER A 82 31.07 -0.20 23.61
C SER A 82 31.23 1.24 23.08
N ALA A 83 31.14 1.44 21.74
CA ALA A 83 31.23 2.76 21.12
C ALA A 83 29.92 3.52 21.13
N GLY A 84 28.79 2.84 21.31
CA GLY A 84 27.46 3.44 21.29
C GLY A 84 26.39 2.54 20.73
N ARG A 85 25.29 3.17 20.25
CA ARG A 85 24.12 2.52 19.70
C ARG A 85 23.85 3.07 18.31
N GLU A 86 23.52 2.20 17.40
CA GLU A 86 23.03 2.54 16.05
C GLU A 86 21.70 1.86 15.81
N LEU A 87 20.69 2.62 15.40
CA LEU A 87 19.37 2.14 15.02
C LEU A 87 19.12 2.53 13.57
N THR A 88 18.79 1.56 12.73
CA THR A 88 18.30 1.78 11.36
C THR A 88 16.90 1.24 11.25
N GLU A 89 15.97 2.06 10.77
CA GLU A 89 14.56 1.72 10.58
C GLU A 89 14.19 1.94 9.12
N TYR A 90 13.46 0.99 8.57
CA TYR A 90 13.01 0.96 7.18
C TYR A 90 11.49 1.01 7.15
N PHE A 91 10.95 1.93 6.34
CA PHE A 91 9.54 2.09 6.09
C PHE A 91 9.34 2.13 4.58
N SER A 92 8.63 1.18 4.01
CA SER A 92 8.35 1.13 2.58
C SER A 92 6.88 1.41 2.29
N LEU A 93 6.59 1.91 1.11
CA LEU A 93 5.24 1.89 0.58
C LEU A 93 4.84 0.46 0.20
N ASP A 94 5.82 -0.31 -0.28
CA ASP A 94 5.71 -1.73 -0.58
C ASP A 94 7.08 -2.39 -0.33
N PHE A 95 7.12 -3.49 0.45
CA PHE A 95 8.36 -4.23 0.72
C PHE A 95 8.62 -5.34 -0.30
N ASP A 96 7.59 -5.79 -1.05
CA ASP A 96 7.72 -6.86 -2.04
C ASP A 96 8.28 -6.38 -3.38
N ASP A 97 7.90 -5.20 -3.81
CA ASP A 97 8.55 -4.49 -4.91
C ASP A 97 9.43 -3.41 -4.27
N PRO A 98 10.76 -3.35 -4.51
CA PRO A 98 11.61 -2.32 -3.93
C PRO A 98 11.17 -0.94 -4.39
N GLY A 99 10.02 -0.55 -3.84
CA GLY A 99 9.34 0.69 -4.08
C GLY A 99 9.98 1.84 -3.31
N ALA A 100 9.27 2.95 -3.25
CA ALA A 100 9.71 4.10 -2.48
C ALA A 100 9.89 3.75 -0.99
N MET A 101 11.03 4.14 -0.40
CA MET A 101 11.42 3.79 0.95
C MET A 101 11.92 5.00 1.74
N LEU A 102 11.51 5.07 3.00
CA LEU A 102 12.13 5.94 4.01
C LEU A 102 13.06 5.10 4.88
N VAL A 103 14.32 5.51 4.95
CA VAL A 103 15.30 4.94 5.88
C VAL A 103 15.67 5.99 6.92
N LEU A 104 15.47 5.65 8.19
CA LEU A 104 15.84 6.46 9.32
C LEU A 104 17.01 5.79 10.02
N THR A 105 18.15 6.47 10.10
CA THR A 105 19.32 5.99 10.83
C THR A 105 19.61 6.93 11.98
N ARG A 106 19.79 6.38 13.19
CA ARG A 106 20.14 7.12 14.41
C ARG A 106 21.37 6.49 15.04
N LYS A 107 22.38 7.31 15.28
CA LYS A 107 23.61 6.92 15.98
C LYS A 107 23.70 7.70 17.29
N GLU A 108 23.94 6.99 18.37
CA GLU A 108 24.12 7.54 19.72
C GLU A 108 25.48 7.12 20.26
N ALA A 109 26.27 8.06 20.72
CA ALA A 109 27.54 7.79 21.30
C ALA A 109 27.69 8.57 22.63
N THR A 110 28.01 7.87 23.71
CA THR A 110 28.27 8.51 25.00
C THR A 110 29.67 9.09 25.00
N ARG A 111 29.77 10.38 25.24
CA ARG A 111 31.05 11.12 25.38
C ARG A 111 31.64 10.92 26.74
N ARG A 112 32.95 11.23 26.90
CA ARG A 112 33.66 11.11 28.18
C ARG A 112 33.07 11.99 29.29
N ASP A 113 32.40 13.08 28.94
CA ASP A 113 31.72 13.98 29.88
C ASP A 113 30.34 13.50 30.33
N GLY A 114 29.92 12.32 29.84
CA GLY A 114 28.63 11.73 30.15
C GLY A 114 27.48 12.27 29.32
N ALA A 115 27.73 13.20 28.39
CA ALA A 115 26.72 13.64 27.39
C ALA A 115 26.58 12.60 26.30
N THR A 116 25.39 12.47 25.72
CA THR A 116 25.14 11.62 24.56
C THR A 116 25.08 12.47 23.31
N GLN A 117 25.97 12.19 22.36
CA GLN A 117 25.90 12.71 21.01
C GLN A 117 24.91 11.89 20.22
N VAL A 118 24.04 12.56 19.47
CA VAL A 118 23.05 11.94 18.56
C VAL A 118 23.22 12.51 17.17
N ASP A 119 23.33 11.62 16.21
CA ASP A 119 23.28 11.94 14.79
C ASP A 119 22.15 11.13 14.17
N GLU A 120 21.16 11.82 13.56
CA GLU A 120 20.04 11.19 12.89
C GLU A 120 20.01 11.64 11.42
N SER A 121 19.77 10.69 10.52
CA SER A 121 19.49 10.96 9.12
C SER A 121 18.17 10.31 8.70
N ARG A 122 17.42 10.98 7.82
CA ARG A 122 16.21 10.48 7.16
C ARG A 122 16.43 10.58 5.67
N GLN A 123 16.43 9.44 5.02
CA GLN A 123 16.70 9.30 3.60
C GLN A 123 15.43 8.79 2.91
N TYR A 124 14.97 9.51 1.89
CA TYR A 124 13.78 9.20 1.11
C TYR A 124 14.23 8.73 -0.27
N PHE A 125 13.90 7.50 -0.60
CA PHE A 125 14.22 6.89 -1.89
C PHE A 125 12.96 6.78 -2.75
N GLY A 126 13.10 6.95 -4.06
CA GLY A 126 12.03 6.72 -5.03
C GLY A 126 11.93 5.26 -5.45
N ASN A 127 10.92 4.94 -6.25
CA ASN A 127 10.72 3.59 -6.80
C ASN A 127 11.87 3.12 -7.69
N ASP A 128 12.67 4.05 -8.21
CA ASP A 128 13.88 3.77 -8.98
C ASP A 128 15.14 3.63 -8.11
N GLY A 129 14.99 3.56 -6.79
CA GLY A 129 16.07 3.45 -5.82
C GLY A 129 16.88 4.74 -5.62
N LYS A 130 16.57 5.81 -6.35
CA LYS A 130 17.32 7.06 -6.22
C LYS A 130 16.95 7.81 -4.94
N LEU A 131 17.98 8.36 -4.29
CA LEU A 131 17.79 9.24 -3.15
C LEU A 131 17.17 10.56 -3.58
N LEU A 132 15.91 10.79 -3.19
CA LEU A 132 15.14 11.99 -3.50
C LEU A 132 15.42 13.13 -2.53
N ARG A 133 15.57 12.79 -1.24
CA ARG A 133 15.74 13.75 -0.16
C ARG A 133 16.51 13.16 0.99
N GLU A 134 17.32 13.99 1.66
CA GLU A 134 17.95 13.65 2.92
C GLU A 134 17.79 14.80 3.90
N LEU A 135 17.38 14.46 5.13
CA LEU A 135 17.33 15.35 6.27
C LEU A 135 18.31 14.83 7.31
N ARG A 136 19.09 15.72 7.91
CA ARG A 136 19.97 15.40 9.03
C ARG A 136 19.65 16.27 10.23
N LYS A 137 19.84 15.72 11.40
CA LYS A 137 19.92 16.48 12.64
C LYS A 137 21.02 15.88 13.49
N SER A 138 21.73 16.74 14.20
CA SER A 138 22.80 16.37 15.09
C SER A 138 22.76 17.25 16.33
N GLY A 139 23.08 16.68 17.47
CA GLY A 139 23.12 17.40 18.71
C GLY A 139 23.57 16.53 19.85
N SER A 140 23.69 17.11 21.04
CA SER A 140 24.02 16.38 22.24
C SER A 140 23.04 16.71 23.36
N PHE A 141 22.73 15.75 24.20
CA PHE A 141 21.93 15.94 25.40
C PHE A 141 22.68 15.47 26.63
N LYS A 142 22.42 16.12 27.76
CA LYS A 142 23.10 15.84 29.04
C LYS A 142 22.54 14.56 29.67
N LYS A 143 23.29 13.99 30.62
CA LYS A 143 22.83 12.86 31.42
C LYS A 143 21.50 13.22 32.12
N GLY A 144 20.48 12.41 31.88
CA GLY A 144 19.12 12.60 32.44
C GLY A 144 18.12 13.30 31.51
N GLU A 145 18.57 13.87 30.38
CA GLU A 145 17.71 14.32 29.30
C GLU A 145 17.45 13.16 28.35
N THR A 146 16.31 13.14 27.67
CA THR A 146 15.98 12.18 26.65
C THR A 146 15.82 12.85 25.29
N LEU A 147 15.92 12.09 24.20
CA LEU A 147 15.72 12.58 22.85
C LEU A 147 14.34 13.22 22.68
N ASP A 148 13.32 12.74 23.39
CA ASP A 148 11.96 13.25 23.36
C ASP A 148 11.83 14.64 23.98
N THR A 149 12.73 14.96 24.93
CA THR A 149 12.75 16.26 25.62
C THR A 149 13.62 17.31 24.91
N VAL A 150 14.54 16.86 24.04
CA VAL A 150 15.48 17.74 23.32
C VAL A 150 15.15 17.74 21.83
N ARG A 151 14.78 18.91 21.28
CA ARG A 151 14.46 19.07 19.86
C ARG A 151 15.66 19.66 19.13
N PHE A 152 16.18 18.90 18.15
CA PHE A 152 17.20 19.37 17.22
C PHE A 152 16.55 19.77 15.88
N PRO A 153 16.99 20.88 15.25
CA PRO A 153 16.45 21.26 13.94
C PRO A 153 16.91 20.28 12.86
N ASN A 154 16.04 20.02 11.91
CA ASN A 154 16.40 19.28 10.71
C ASN A 154 17.16 20.21 9.74
N THR A 155 18.20 19.70 9.12
CA THR A 155 18.95 20.35 8.05
C THR A 155 18.76 19.52 6.77
N THR A 156 18.30 20.16 5.69
CA THR A 156 18.21 19.51 4.36
C THR A 156 19.62 19.41 3.78
N VAL A 157 19.99 18.21 3.33
CA VAL A 157 21.27 17.99 2.67
C VAL A 157 21.14 18.39 1.20
N ASP A 158 22.09 19.19 0.73
CA ASP A 158 22.21 19.52 -0.69
C ASP A 158 22.83 18.34 -1.43
N LEU A 159 21.96 17.55 -2.10
CA LEU A 159 22.37 16.33 -2.79
C LEU A 159 23.32 16.62 -3.98
N SER A 160 23.28 17.84 -4.55
CA SER A 160 24.18 18.23 -5.65
C SER A 160 25.64 18.31 -5.22
N LYS A 161 25.90 18.44 -3.93
CA LYS A 161 27.26 18.52 -3.34
C LYS A 161 27.80 17.18 -2.85
N ARG A 162 27.05 16.09 -3.07
CA ARG A 162 27.57 14.75 -2.74
C ARG A 162 28.77 14.43 -3.64
N PRO A 163 29.81 13.75 -3.11
CA PRO A 163 30.87 13.22 -3.94
C PRO A 163 30.27 12.40 -5.07
N MET A 164 30.81 12.56 -6.26
CA MET A 164 30.40 11.74 -7.40
C MET A 164 30.72 10.28 -7.09
N ASP A 165 29.72 9.42 -7.23
CA ASP A 165 29.88 8.00 -7.08
C ASP A 165 30.65 7.47 -8.29
N ASP A 166 31.86 6.96 -8.10
CA ASP A 166 32.76 6.45 -9.14
C ASP A 166 32.41 5.02 -9.60
N ARG A 167 31.39 4.39 -8.97
CA ARG A 167 30.89 3.08 -9.40
C ARG A 167 30.25 3.19 -10.78
N THR A 168 30.33 2.10 -11.56
CA THR A 168 29.59 1.98 -12.81
C THR A 168 28.07 2.01 -12.57
N GLU A 169 27.30 2.30 -13.62
CA GLU A 169 25.83 2.29 -13.51
C GLU A 169 25.30 0.94 -13.06
N GLU A 170 25.86 -0.16 -13.57
CA GLU A 170 25.52 -1.52 -13.17
C GLU A 170 25.87 -1.80 -11.68
N GLN A 171 27.06 -1.37 -11.24
CA GLN A 171 27.45 -1.51 -9.83
C GLN A 171 26.56 -0.70 -8.88
N ARG A 172 26.10 0.48 -9.32
CA ARG A 172 25.15 1.28 -8.55
C ARG A 172 23.80 0.61 -8.48
N ALA A 173 23.26 0.14 -9.60
CA ALA A 173 21.98 -0.54 -9.65
C ALA A 173 21.94 -1.78 -8.75
N VAL A 174 22.99 -2.62 -8.77
CA VAL A 174 23.12 -3.78 -7.89
C VAL A 174 23.16 -3.36 -6.41
N ALA A 175 23.97 -2.37 -6.06
CA ALA A 175 24.09 -1.92 -4.67
C ALA A 175 22.80 -1.25 -4.15
N GLU A 176 22.09 -0.52 -5.01
CA GLU A 176 20.80 0.08 -4.69
C GLU A 176 19.73 -1.01 -4.50
N TYR A 177 19.68 -2.01 -5.38
CA TYR A 177 18.76 -3.14 -5.24
C TYR A 177 19.03 -3.94 -3.96
N ASP A 178 20.28 -4.27 -3.68
CA ASP A 178 20.65 -4.98 -2.46
C ASP A 178 20.27 -4.20 -1.20
N PHE A 179 20.50 -2.89 -1.21
CA PHE A 179 20.13 -2.02 -0.09
C PHE A 179 18.60 -1.96 0.11
N LEU A 180 17.82 -1.79 -0.96
CA LEU A 180 16.36 -1.71 -0.88
C LEU A 180 15.72 -3.06 -0.52
N SER A 181 16.31 -4.18 -0.92
CA SER A 181 15.84 -5.53 -0.60
C SER A 181 16.31 -6.06 0.76
N GLU A 182 17.26 -5.38 1.43
CA GLU A 182 17.77 -5.81 2.74
C GLU A 182 16.66 -5.96 3.80
N PRO A 183 15.75 -5.00 3.98
CA PRO A 183 14.71 -5.12 5.01
C PRO A 183 13.76 -6.31 4.76
N GLU A 184 13.43 -6.62 3.53
CA GLU A 184 12.62 -7.79 3.20
C GLU A 184 13.35 -9.09 3.55
N LYS A 185 14.64 -9.21 3.20
CA LYS A 185 15.48 -10.37 3.56
C LYS A 185 15.53 -10.57 5.07
N ILE A 186 15.69 -9.49 5.84
CA ILE A 186 15.69 -9.52 7.31
C ILE A 186 14.33 -9.98 7.83
N ALA A 187 13.24 -9.37 7.37
CA ALA A 187 11.90 -9.66 7.82
C ALA A 187 11.50 -11.11 7.52
N SER A 188 11.78 -11.60 6.32
CA SER A 188 11.54 -12.97 5.90
C SER A 188 12.33 -13.97 6.75
N ALA A 189 13.63 -13.70 6.99
CA ALA A 189 14.45 -14.54 7.85
C ALA A 189 13.93 -14.59 9.29
N LEU A 190 13.47 -13.46 9.86
CA LEU A 190 12.89 -13.40 11.20
C LEU A 190 11.64 -14.25 11.31
N ARG A 191 10.76 -14.18 10.31
CA ARG A 191 9.51 -14.94 10.29
C ARG A 191 9.74 -16.45 10.21
N GLN A 192 10.85 -16.88 9.61
CA GLN A 192 11.22 -18.30 9.51
C GLN A 192 11.86 -18.85 10.81
N THR A 193 12.33 -18.00 11.73
CA THR A 193 13.09 -18.44 12.93
C THR A 193 12.21 -18.92 14.07
N GLY A 194 10.89 -18.69 14.04
CA GLY A 194 10.00 -19.14 15.11
C GLY A 194 8.75 -18.28 15.30
N PRO A 195 8.04 -18.47 16.41
CA PRO A 195 6.86 -17.68 16.71
C PRO A 195 7.20 -16.21 16.93
N PRO A 196 6.23 -15.30 16.75
CA PRO A 196 6.43 -13.88 17.02
C PRO A 196 6.80 -13.62 18.49
N GLU A 197 7.65 -12.65 18.75
CA GLU A 197 7.95 -12.15 20.10
C GLU A 197 6.69 -11.51 20.74
N PHE A 198 5.90 -10.85 19.91
CA PHE A 198 4.67 -10.20 20.31
C PHE A 198 3.62 -10.43 19.24
N ASP A 199 2.48 -10.96 19.62
CA ASP A 199 1.30 -11.14 18.80
C ASP A 199 0.10 -10.56 19.56
N PRO A 200 -0.38 -9.38 19.19
CA PRO A 200 -1.53 -8.77 19.86
C PRO A 200 -2.82 -9.57 19.67
N PHE A 201 -2.83 -10.54 18.76
CA PHE A 201 -3.95 -11.42 18.47
C PHE A 201 -3.79 -12.81 19.14
N ALA A 202 -2.67 -13.07 19.82
CA ALA A 202 -2.45 -14.32 20.52
C ALA A 202 -3.53 -14.52 21.59
N GLY A 203 -4.29 -15.61 21.45
CA GLY A 203 -5.37 -15.94 22.37
C GLY A 203 -6.70 -15.23 22.10
N VAL A 204 -6.81 -14.40 21.09
CA VAL A 204 -8.09 -13.85 20.63
C VAL A 204 -8.85 -14.98 19.92
N THR A 205 -9.95 -15.43 20.52
CA THR A 205 -10.85 -16.43 19.96
C THR A 205 -11.78 -15.76 18.95
N GLY A 206 -11.28 -15.46 17.77
CA GLY A 206 -12.05 -14.90 16.68
C GLY A 206 -12.22 -15.90 15.53
N ASP A 207 -12.59 -15.37 14.37
CA ASP A 207 -12.79 -16.15 13.15
C ASP A 207 -11.47 -16.34 12.35
N SER A 208 -10.31 -16.08 12.92
CA SER A 208 -8.99 -16.07 12.21
C SER A 208 -8.62 -17.38 11.52
N ALA A 209 -9.21 -18.51 11.96
CA ALA A 209 -9.06 -19.80 11.28
C ALA A 209 -9.76 -19.82 9.90
N LYS A 210 -10.75 -18.97 9.67
CA LYS A 210 -11.59 -18.96 8.47
C LYS A 210 -11.09 -18.07 7.35
N TYR A 211 -10.09 -17.20 7.62
CA TYR A 211 -9.64 -16.23 6.64
C TYR A 211 -8.12 -16.00 6.66
N ARG A 212 -7.63 -15.37 5.61
CA ARG A 212 -6.27 -14.79 5.52
C ARG A 212 -6.40 -13.37 4.99
N VAL A 213 -5.73 -12.43 5.63
CA VAL A 213 -5.74 -11.01 5.22
C VAL A 213 -5.11 -10.87 3.85
N ILE A 214 -5.77 -10.12 2.97
CA ILE A 214 -5.23 -9.75 1.67
C ILE A 214 -4.27 -8.58 1.88
N HIS A 215 -3.12 -8.66 1.23
CA HIS A 215 -2.06 -7.65 1.28
C HIS A 215 -2.57 -6.25 0.91
N ASP A 216 -2.04 -5.22 1.55
CA ASP A 216 -2.35 -3.80 1.33
C ASP A 216 -3.83 -3.39 1.42
N THR A 217 -4.67 -4.22 2.04
CA THR A 217 -6.10 -3.91 2.19
C THR A 217 -6.48 -3.33 3.55
N ALA A 218 -5.50 -3.07 4.43
CA ALA A 218 -5.77 -2.55 5.76
C ALA A 218 -6.25 -1.09 5.72
N SER A 219 -7.19 -0.76 6.61
CA SER A 219 -7.63 0.61 6.82
C SER A 219 -6.51 1.50 7.37
N PRO A 220 -6.57 2.84 7.20
CA PRO A 220 -5.55 3.76 7.69
C PRO A 220 -5.26 3.66 9.19
N ASP A 221 -6.27 3.32 10.01
CA ASP A 221 -6.10 3.09 11.45
C ASP A 221 -5.59 1.67 11.80
N GLY A 222 -5.37 0.82 10.78
CA GLY A 222 -4.90 -0.56 10.94
C GLY A 222 -5.91 -1.51 11.59
N ARG A 223 -7.16 -1.09 11.77
CA ARG A 223 -8.17 -1.88 12.48
C ARG A 223 -8.92 -2.84 11.57
N TYR A 224 -9.21 -2.46 10.36
CA TYR A 224 -10.00 -3.26 9.43
C TYR A 224 -9.18 -3.66 8.22
N ALA A 225 -9.52 -4.78 7.60
CA ALA A 225 -8.91 -5.21 6.35
C ALA A 225 -9.90 -6.05 5.54
N VAL A 226 -9.60 -6.23 4.25
CA VAL A 226 -10.22 -7.25 3.42
C VAL A 226 -9.43 -8.55 3.56
N ALA A 227 -10.13 -9.66 3.63
CA ALA A 227 -9.54 -10.98 3.81
C ALA A 227 -10.15 -12.01 2.87
N LEU A 228 -9.30 -12.90 2.37
CA LEU A 228 -9.71 -14.11 1.65
C LEU A 228 -10.27 -15.14 2.64
N GLY A 229 -11.36 -15.78 2.30
CA GLY A 229 -11.90 -16.91 3.05
C GLY A 229 -12.82 -17.80 2.23
N PHE A 230 -13.46 -18.73 2.93
CA PHE A 230 -14.42 -19.67 2.35
C PHE A 230 -15.69 -19.69 3.20
N THR A 231 -16.79 -20.10 2.58
CA THR A 231 -18.07 -20.26 3.30
C THR A 231 -18.10 -21.47 4.21
N GLY A 232 -17.19 -22.43 4.04
CA GLY A 232 -17.03 -23.62 4.86
C GLY A 232 -16.14 -23.41 6.09
N ASN A 233 -15.90 -24.51 6.79
CA ASN A 233 -15.05 -24.53 8.00
C ASN A 233 -13.87 -25.47 7.81
N ASP A 234 -12.96 -25.50 8.80
CA ASP A 234 -11.82 -26.41 8.89
C ASP A 234 -10.89 -26.34 7.66
N ILE A 235 -10.58 -25.11 7.23
CA ILE A 235 -9.78 -24.82 6.04
C ILE A 235 -8.33 -25.22 6.29
N ASP A 236 -7.81 -26.13 5.47
CA ASP A 236 -6.38 -26.46 5.45
C ASP A 236 -5.60 -25.40 4.66
N TRP A 237 -5.28 -24.31 5.32
CA TRP A 237 -4.51 -23.23 4.72
C TRP A 237 -3.10 -23.64 4.29
N GLU A 238 -2.48 -24.62 4.96
CA GLU A 238 -1.16 -25.13 4.57
C GLU A 238 -1.22 -25.89 3.26
N GLY A 239 -2.25 -26.73 3.08
CA GLY A 239 -2.48 -27.46 1.84
C GLY A 239 -2.87 -26.58 0.66
N LEU A 240 -3.33 -25.33 0.94
CA LEU A 240 -3.70 -24.35 -0.08
C LEU A 240 -2.54 -23.42 -0.47
N LYS A 241 -1.38 -23.44 0.21
CA LYS A 241 -0.24 -22.58 -0.15
C LYS A 241 0.24 -22.86 -1.55
N ASP A 242 0.48 -21.79 -2.29
CA ASP A 242 1.08 -21.87 -3.62
C ASP A 242 2.59 -22.08 -3.50
N PRO A 243 3.16 -23.19 -3.99
CA PRO A 243 4.59 -23.44 -3.90
C PRO A 243 5.42 -22.52 -4.78
N ASP A 244 4.84 -22.01 -5.87
CA ASP A 244 5.54 -21.20 -6.88
C ASP A 244 5.44 -19.70 -6.56
N PHE A 245 4.43 -19.30 -5.75
CA PHE A 245 4.21 -17.91 -5.35
C PHE A 245 4.07 -17.80 -3.81
N PRO A 246 5.18 -17.66 -3.08
CA PRO A 246 5.15 -17.55 -1.63
C PRO A 246 4.23 -16.44 -1.13
N GLY A 247 3.39 -16.75 -0.16
CA GLY A 247 2.40 -15.83 0.40
C GLY A 247 1.07 -15.80 -0.34
N THR A 248 0.90 -16.58 -1.40
CA THR A 248 -0.39 -16.78 -2.06
C THR A 248 -0.95 -18.18 -1.80
N TYR A 249 -2.16 -18.42 -2.27
CA TYR A 249 -2.85 -19.69 -2.17
C TYR A 249 -3.26 -20.18 -3.55
N SER A 250 -3.14 -21.48 -3.78
CA SER A 250 -3.71 -22.13 -4.97
C SER A 250 -4.31 -23.46 -4.60
N ALA A 251 -5.37 -23.86 -5.26
CA ALA A 251 -5.83 -25.23 -5.18
C ALA A 251 -5.05 -26.07 -6.21
N LYS A 252 -4.72 -27.31 -5.86
CA LYS A 252 -3.98 -28.22 -6.72
C LYS A 252 -4.69 -28.39 -8.07
N GLY A 253 -3.99 -28.05 -9.15
CA GLY A 253 -4.53 -28.11 -10.52
C GLY A 253 -5.30 -26.86 -10.99
N TRP A 254 -5.37 -25.81 -10.17
CA TRP A 254 -5.96 -24.55 -10.57
C TRP A 254 -5.08 -23.84 -11.59
N GLN A 255 -5.71 -23.41 -12.68
CA GLN A 255 -5.09 -22.52 -13.67
C GLN A 255 -5.69 -21.12 -13.49
N PRO A 256 -4.91 -20.05 -13.69
CA PRO A 256 -5.38 -18.68 -13.45
C PRO A 256 -6.64 -18.26 -14.21
N ASP A 257 -6.92 -18.91 -15.32
CA ASP A 257 -8.08 -18.62 -16.18
C ASP A 257 -9.31 -19.48 -15.86
N ASP A 258 -9.17 -20.44 -14.94
CA ASP A 258 -10.26 -21.33 -14.56
C ASP A 258 -10.98 -20.77 -13.32
N GLN A 259 -12.28 -21.05 -13.23
CA GLN A 259 -13.02 -20.88 -11.97
C GLN A 259 -12.26 -21.65 -10.87
N PRO A 260 -12.04 -21.06 -9.69
CA PRO A 260 -11.35 -21.77 -8.63
C PRO A 260 -12.04 -23.12 -8.40
N PRO A 261 -11.29 -24.22 -8.36
CA PRO A 261 -11.87 -25.54 -8.15
C PRO A 261 -12.67 -25.54 -6.85
N ASP A 262 -13.68 -26.38 -6.78
CA ASP A 262 -14.34 -26.70 -5.53
C ASP A 262 -13.26 -27.19 -4.56
N SER A 263 -12.80 -26.31 -3.69
CA SER A 263 -11.71 -26.61 -2.75
C SER A 263 -12.13 -27.61 -1.67
N GLY A 264 -13.40 -28.04 -1.67
CA GLY A 264 -14.00 -28.78 -0.59
C GLY A 264 -14.37 -27.91 0.63
N TYR A 265 -13.99 -26.60 0.61
CA TYR A 265 -14.25 -25.65 1.69
C TYR A 265 -15.42 -24.69 1.38
N GLY A 266 -16.18 -24.95 0.34
CA GLY A 266 -17.27 -24.11 -0.12
C GLY A 266 -16.82 -22.97 -1.04
N LYS A 267 -17.66 -21.94 -1.16
CA LYS A 267 -17.38 -20.80 -2.05
C LYS A 267 -16.30 -19.90 -1.48
N ILE A 268 -15.46 -19.36 -2.35
CA ILE A 268 -14.55 -18.28 -2.05
C ILE A 268 -15.37 -17.03 -1.72
N VAL A 269 -14.95 -16.31 -0.68
CA VAL A 269 -15.55 -15.06 -0.25
C VAL A 269 -14.46 -14.11 0.23
N ASN A 270 -14.64 -12.82 -0.03
CA ASN A 270 -13.83 -11.81 0.61
C ASN A 270 -14.61 -11.21 1.79
N TYR A 271 -13.96 -11.18 2.94
CA TYR A 271 -14.51 -10.70 4.19
C TYR A 271 -13.96 -9.33 4.54
N ILE A 272 -14.76 -8.50 5.19
CA ILE A 272 -14.24 -7.42 6.04
C ILE A 272 -14.02 -8.00 7.43
N VAL A 273 -12.82 -7.84 7.95
CA VAL A 273 -12.42 -8.34 9.26
C VAL A 273 -11.99 -7.19 10.19
N ASP A 274 -12.31 -7.30 11.46
CA ASP A 274 -11.75 -6.46 12.52
C ASP A 274 -10.48 -7.14 13.05
N LEU A 275 -9.33 -6.57 12.72
CA LEU A 275 -8.02 -7.11 13.07
C LEU A 275 -7.76 -7.08 14.58
N THR A 276 -8.44 -6.22 15.34
CA THR A 276 -8.28 -6.13 16.80
C THR A 276 -9.01 -7.25 17.56
N THR A 277 -10.09 -7.75 16.97
CA THR A 277 -10.91 -8.83 17.56
C THR A 277 -10.83 -10.12 16.78
N SER A 278 -10.15 -10.12 15.62
CA SER A 278 -10.13 -11.22 14.66
C SER A 278 -11.52 -11.67 14.19
N GLN A 279 -12.51 -10.78 14.26
CA GLN A 279 -13.89 -11.10 13.89
C GLN A 279 -14.17 -10.78 12.42
N ILE A 280 -14.92 -11.63 11.77
CA ILE A 280 -15.54 -11.37 10.48
C ILE A 280 -16.74 -10.44 10.71
N LEU A 281 -16.71 -9.24 10.11
CA LEU A 281 -17.81 -8.27 10.16
C LEU A 281 -18.88 -8.54 9.10
N GLY A 282 -18.49 -9.17 7.99
CA GLY A 282 -19.35 -9.52 6.88
C GLY A 282 -18.56 -9.77 5.60
N THR A 283 -19.26 -9.92 4.46
CA THR A 283 -18.64 -10.17 3.16
C THR A 283 -18.67 -8.90 2.29
N THR A 284 -17.69 -8.76 1.41
CA THR A 284 -17.68 -7.70 0.37
C THR A 284 -18.43 -8.11 -0.89
N ASN A 285 -18.93 -9.36 -0.95
CA ASN A 285 -19.38 -10.04 -2.18
C ASN A 285 -18.26 -10.27 -3.21
N GLY A 286 -17.00 -10.05 -2.83
CA GLY A 286 -15.83 -10.39 -3.61
C GLY A 286 -15.55 -11.90 -3.59
N ASP A 287 -14.75 -12.33 -4.57
CA ASP A 287 -14.34 -13.72 -4.77
C ASP A 287 -12.84 -13.79 -5.16
N TYR A 288 -12.07 -12.76 -4.81
CA TYR A 288 -10.64 -12.75 -5.03
C TYR A 288 -9.96 -13.88 -4.26
N PHE A 289 -9.16 -14.69 -4.98
CA PHE A 289 -8.47 -15.83 -4.42
C PHE A 289 -6.96 -15.61 -4.36
N GLY A 290 -6.52 -15.02 -3.30
CA GLY A 290 -5.10 -14.74 -3.04
C GLY A 290 -4.92 -13.83 -1.84
N THR A 291 -3.71 -13.75 -1.33
CA THR A 291 -3.34 -12.77 -0.29
C THR A 291 -2.36 -11.73 -0.82
N LYS A 292 -1.82 -11.95 -2.02
CA LYS A 292 -0.97 -11.02 -2.76
C LYS A 292 -1.46 -10.90 -4.19
N GLN A 293 -1.19 -9.77 -4.80
CA GLN A 293 -1.41 -9.57 -6.24
C GLN A 293 -0.62 -10.62 -7.03
N ARG A 294 -1.27 -11.25 -7.97
CA ARG A 294 -0.61 -12.13 -8.92
C ARG A 294 -0.24 -11.33 -10.15
N TYR A 295 1.05 -11.27 -10.46
CA TYR A 295 1.54 -10.58 -11.64
C TYR A 295 0.72 -10.97 -12.87
N ASN A 296 0.10 -9.98 -13.54
CA ASN A 296 -0.70 -10.08 -14.76
C ASN A 296 -2.03 -10.84 -14.64
N HIS A 297 -2.54 -11.16 -13.45
CA HIS A 297 -3.76 -11.96 -13.37
C HIS A 297 -4.84 -11.30 -12.50
N ASP A 298 -4.79 -11.54 -11.19
CA ASP A 298 -5.84 -11.07 -10.31
C ASP A 298 -5.30 -10.04 -9.32
N GLN A 299 -6.06 -8.97 -9.12
CA GLN A 299 -5.76 -7.91 -8.16
C GLN A 299 -6.98 -7.65 -7.28
N CYS A 300 -6.73 -7.28 -6.05
CA CYS A 300 -7.74 -6.80 -5.13
C CYS A 300 -7.23 -5.49 -4.51
N ASP A 301 -7.70 -4.38 -5.04
CA ASP A 301 -7.35 -3.04 -4.56
C ASP A 301 -8.43 -2.54 -3.61
N VAL A 302 -8.02 -2.10 -2.43
CA VAL A 302 -8.95 -1.58 -1.43
C VAL A 302 -8.53 -0.18 -1.01
N THR A 303 -9.41 0.76 -1.23
CA THR A 303 -9.21 2.14 -0.82
C THR A 303 -10.15 2.47 0.33
N TRP A 304 -9.61 3.00 1.43
CA TRP A 304 -10.35 3.43 2.59
C TRP A 304 -10.41 4.95 2.68
N SER A 305 -11.51 5.45 3.28
CA SER A 305 -11.55 6.83 3.73
C SER A 305 -10.51 7.09 4.83
N PRO A 306 -9.96 8.30 4.96
CA PRO A 306 -9.01 8.64 6.00
C PRO A 306 -9.50 8.32 7.43
N ASP A 307 -10.82 8.39 7.69
CA ASP A 307 -11.43 8.03 8.98
C ASP A 307 -11.63 6.51 9.16
N SER A 308 -11.17 5.67 8.20
CA SER A 308 -11.27 4.21 8.23
C SER A 308 -12.71 3.65 8.29
N LYS A 309 -13.70 4.42 7.84
CA LYS A 309 -15.11 4.02 7.96
C LYS A 309 -15.73 3.59 6.64
N THR A 310 -15.28 4.13 5.52
CA THR A 310 -15.81 3.83 4.20
C THR A 310 -14.72 3.17 3.38
N PHE A 311 -15.05 2.14 2.63
CA PHE A 311 -14.11 1.48 1.73
C PHE A 311 -14.72 1.24 0.36
N VAL A 312 -13.84 1.14 -0.62
CA VAL A 312 -14.11 0.64 -1.96
C VAL A 312 -13.15 -0.49 -2.24
N GLU A 313 -13.67 -1.63 -2.66
CA GLU A 313 -12.93 -2.79 -3.13
C GLU A 313 -13.12 -2.90 -4.64
N VAL A 314 -12.01 -2.91 -5.37
CA VAL A 314 -11.97 -3.20 -6.80
C VAL A 314 -11.21 -4.50 -6.99
N THR A 315 -11.88 -5.52 -7.50
CA THR A 315 -11.21 -6.74 -7.96
C THR A 315 -11.08 -6.67 -9.48
N SER A 316 -9.91 -6.94 -9.98
CA SER A 316 -9.60 -6.93 -11.40
C SER A 316 -8.88 -8.20 -11.82
N TRP A 317 -8.89 -8.46 -13.10
CA TRP A 317 -8.20 -9.55 -13.75
C TRP A 317 -7.49 -9.03 -15.01
N LYS A 318 -6.75 -9.87 -15.67
CA LYS A 318 -5.89 -9.50 -16.81
C LYS A 318 -6.51 -8.54 -17.85
N TRP A 319 -7.83 -8.53 -17.99
CA TRP A 319 -8.53 -7.83 -19.06
C TRP A 319 -9.49 -6.74 -18.59
N GLY A 320 -9.45 -6.36 -17.32
CA GLY A 320 -10.30 -5.30 -16.77
C GLY A 320 -10.80 -5.61 -15.35
N TYR A 321 -11.63 -4.73 -14.80
CA TYR A 321 -12.21 -4.97 -13.50
C TYR A 321 -13.27 -6.08 -13.57
N ASN A 322 -13.31 -6.90 -12.52
CA ASN A 322 -14.34 -7.92 -12.35
C ASN A 322 -15.50 -7.40 -11.49
N ARG A 323 -15.15 -6.66 -10.44
CA ARG A 323 -16.12 -6.14 -9.48
C ARG A 323 -15.61 -4.86 -8.82
N CYS A 324 -16.53 -3.93 -8.56
CA CYS A 324 -16.27 -2.78 -7.70
C CYS A 324 -17.42 -2.67 -6.70
N THR A 325 -17.08 -2.81 -5.41
CA THR A 325 -18.05 -2.71 -4.32
C THR A 325 -17.65 -1.64 -3.32
N ALA A 326 -18.63 -1.07 -2.65
CA ALA A 326 -18.39 -0.13 -1.58
C ALA A 326 -19.14 -0.56 -0.32
N GLY A 327 -18.56 -0.26 0.83
CA GLY A 327 -19.17 -0.53 2.13
C GLY A 327 -18.78 0.49 3.18
N LYS A 328 -19.44 0.41 4.32
CA LYS A 328 -19.19 1.32 5.43
C LYS A 328 -19.18 0.57 6.76
N ILE A 329 -18.30 0.97 7.66
CA ILE A 329 -18.31 0.50 9.05
C ILE A 329 -19.06 1.53 9.88
N SER A 330 -20.17 1.11 10.47
CA SER A 330 -20.98 1.95 11.35
C SER A 330 -20.22 2.32 12.64
N SER A 331 -20.70 3.32 13.37
CA SER A 331 -20.16 3.69 14.68
C SER A 331 -20.22 2.55 15.71
N ALA A 332 -21.12 1.58 15.50
CA ALA A 332 -21.22 0.35 16.31
C ALA A 332 -20.25 -0.75 15.87
N GLY A 333 -19.36 -0.51 14.90
CA GLY A 333 -18.41 -1.49 14.39
C GLY A 333 -19.02 -2.56 13.47
N LYS A 334 -20.19 -2.33 12.91
CA LYS A 334 -20.87 -3.29 12.02
C LYS A 334 -20.67 -2.88 10.56
N LEU A 335 -20.47 -3.88 9.72
CA LEU A 335 -20.46 -3.68 8.28
C LEU A 335 -21.86 -3.33 7.77
N MET A 336 -21.93 -2.26 7.01
CA MET A 336 -23.11 -1.82 6.24
C MET A 336 -22.79 -1.97 4.75
N GLY A 337 -23.69 -2.52 4.00
CA GLY A 337 -23.48 -2.92 2.61
C GLY A 337 -23.04 -4.38 2.51
N PRO A 338 -22.29 -4.80 1.48
CA PRO A 338 -21.78 -3.96 0.38
C PRO A 338 -22.84 -3.53 -0.62
N VAL A 339 -22.52 -2.44 -1.35
CA VAL A 339 -23.30 -1.97 -2.50
C VAL A 339 -22.47 -2.11 -3.77
N ASP A 340 -23.14 -2.46 -4.87
CA ASP A 340 -22.48 -2.65 -6.19
C ASP A 340 -22.22 -1.27 -6.83
N LEU A 341 -21.04 -0.75 -6.59
CA LEU A 341 -20.59 0.55 -7.10
C LEU A 341 -20.26 0.45 -8.60
N GLY A 342 -19.75 -0.69 -9.05
CA GLY A 342 -19.41 -0.91 -10.46
C GLY A 342 -20.62 -0.81 -11.37
N LYS A 343 -21.70 -1.50 -11.05
CA LYS A 343 -22.95 -1.37 -11.84
C LYS A 343 -23.55 0.02 -11.79
N TYR A 344 -23.38 0.71 -10.66
CA TYR A 344 -23.87 2.09 -10.55
C TYR A 344 -23.05 3.01 -11.46
N ALA A 345 -21.73 2.94 -11.42
CA ALA A 345 -20.82 3.70 -12.26
C ALA A 345 -21.06 3.41 -13.76
N GLU A 346 -21.21 2.15 -14.14
CA GLU A 346 -21.54 1.77 -15.52
C GLU A 346 -22.83 2.44 -16.00
N LYS A 347 -23.88 2.43 -15.19
CA LYS A 347 -25.15 3.09 -15.51
C LYS A 347 -25.00 4.60 -15.66
N MET A 348 -24.20 5.25 -14.81
CA MET A 348 -23.89 6.67 -14.91
C MET A 348 -23.14 6.96 -16.21
N ALA A 349 -22.09 6.20 -16.53
CA ALA A 349 -21.32 6.34 -17.75
C ALA A 349 -22.19 6.19 -18.99
N GLN A 350 -23.04 5.16 -19.04
CA GLN A 350 -24.00 4.95 -20.15
C GLN A 350 -24.93 6.14 -20.33
N SER A 351 -25.52 6.65 -19.25
CA SER A 351 -26.42 7.80 -19.27
C SER A 351 -25.71 9.08 -19.73
N PHE A 352 -24.50 9.31 -19.25
CA PHE A 352 -23.68 10.47 -19.64
C PHE A 352 -23.34 10.42 -21.13
N LEU A 353 -22.87 9.28 -21.65
CA LEU A 353 -22.48 9.13 -23.04
C LEU A 353 -23.65 9.24 -23.98
N ALA A 354 -24.83 8.70 -23.62
CA ALA A 354 -26.05 8.84 -24.41
C ALA A 354 -26.47 10.30 -24.59
N THR A 355 -26.33 11.12 -23.55
CA THR A 355 -26.71 12.54 -23.58
C THR A 355 -25.67 13.43 -24.27
N HIS A 356 -24.37 13.12 -24.12
CA HIS A 356 -23.28 14.00 -24.59
C HIS A 356 -22.73 13.63 -25.96
N LYS A 357 -22.77 12.36 -26.35
CA LYS A 357 -22.28 11.91 -27.66
C LYS A 357 -23.39 11.41 -28.60
N GLY A 358 -24.64 11.40 -28.14
CA GLY A 358 -25.80 11.06 -28.92
C GLY A 358 -25.88 9.60 -29.42
N GLN A 359 -25.04 8.72 -28.83
CA GLN A 359 -24.99 7.30 -29.22
C GLN A 359 -25.16 6.39 -28.01
N PRO A 360 -25.95 5.30 -28.13
CA PRO A 360 -25.98 4.31 -27.06
C PRO A 360 -24.63 3.64 -26.97
N TYR A 361 -24.09 3.60 -25.74
CA TYR A 361 -22.89 2.88 -25.43
C TYR A 361 -23.20 1.40 -25.17
N ASN A 362 -22.51 0.51 -25.84
CA ASN A 362 -22.72 -0.95 -25.77
C ASN A 362 -21.40 -1.71 -25.51
N GLY A 363 -20.42 -1.06 -24.94
CA GLY A 363 -19.11 -1.64 -24.61
C GLY A 363 -18.96 -2.05 -23.16
N SER A 364 -17.71 -2.25 -22.76
CA SER A 364 -17.29 -2.50 -21.38
C SER A 364 -16.62 -1.27 -20.78
N ILE A 365 -16.72 -1.13 -19.49
CA ILE A 365 -15.93 -0.16 -18.74
C ILE A 365 -14.86 -0.90 -17.92
N ASP A 366 -13.81 -0.17 -17.57
CA ASP A 366 -12.80 -0.57 -16.61
C ASP A 366 -12.67 0.52 -15.54
N ILE A 367 -12.59 0.14 -14.27
CA ILE A 367 -12.38 1.05 -13.14
C ILE A 367 -10.90 0.98 -12.80
N SER A 368 -10.15 1.98 -13.27
CA SER A 368 -8.69 2.03 -13.14
C SER A 368 -8.20 2.67 -11.84
N GLY A 369 -9.09 3.24 -11.06
CA GLY A 369 -8.74 3.85 -9.77
C GLY A 369 -9.96 4.28 -8.98
N ALA A 370 -9.82 4.26 -7.67
CA ALA A 370 -10.82 4.77 -6.73
C ALA A 370 -10.13 5.53 -5.59
N THR A 371 -10.69 6.67 -5.18
CA THR A 371 -10.33 7.36 -3.94
C THR A 371 -11.59 7.61 -3.11
N VAL A 372 -11.42 7.65 -1.78
CA VAL A 372 -12.56 7.81 -0.86
C VAL A 372 -12.26 8.96 0.10
N THR A 373 -13.20 9.89 0.23
CA THR A 373 -13.11 11.01 1.17
C THR A 373 -13.80 10.70 2.50
N ASP A 374 -13.50 11.47 3.55
CA ASP A 374 -14.17 11.36 4.86
C ASP A 374 -15.68 11.64 4.79
N ALA A 375 -16.12 12.43 3.82
CA ALA A 375 -17.53 12.67 3.56
C ALA A 375 -18.25 11.48 2.90
N GLY A 376 -17.54 10.35 2.65
CA GLY A 376 -18.08 9.19 1.97
C GLY A 376 -18.31 9.42 0.48
N VAL A 377 -17.60 10.36 -0.12
CA VAL A 377 -17.59 10.54 -1.58
C VAL A 377 -16.47 9.68 -2.15
N VAL A 378 -16.81 8.90 -3.14
CA VAL A 378 -15.90 8.06 -3.92
C VAL A 378 -15.69 8.72 -5.27
N ASP A 379 -14.43 8.99 -5.60
CA ASP A 379 -14.04 9.45 -6.92
C ASP A 379 -13.47 8.27 -7.70
N LEU A 380 -14.06 7.96 -8.85
CA LEU A 380 -13.70 6.84 -9.72
C LEU A 380 -13.08 7.36 -11.01
N THR A 381 -12.01 6.72 -11.46
CA THR A 381 -11.49 6.86 -12.81
C THR A 381 -11.98 5.69 -13.65
N ILE A 382 -12.77 5.97 -14.66
CA ILE A 382 -13.40 4.98 -15.53
C ILE A 382 -12.80 5.10 -16.93
N LEU A 383 -12.29 4.00 -17.42
CA LEU A 383 -11.88 3.83 -18.80
C LEU A 383 -12.90 2.98 -19.52
N GLY A 384 -13.23 3.30 -20.75
CA GLY A 384 -14.18 2.52 -21.49
C GLY A 384 -13.80 2.36 -22.96
N GLN A 385 -14.20 1.22 -23.51
CA GLN A 385 -14.10 0.90 -24.92
C GLN A 385 -15.46 0.42 -25.41
N GLY A 386 -15.96 1.01 -26.48
CA GLY A 386 -17.20 0.60 -27.11
C GLY A 386 -17.09 0.69 -28.62
N THR A 387 -18.05 0.08 -29.32
CA THR A 387 -18.18 0.24 -30.77
C THR A 387 -19.12 1.40 -31.07
N SER A 388 -18.76 2.25 -32.02
CA SER A 388 -19.70 3.24 -32.54
C SER A 388 -20.90 2.53 -33.20
N GLY A 389 -22.09 3.09 -33.08
CA GLY A 389 -23.34 2.47 -33.63
C GLY A 389 -23.35 2.23 -35.14
N ASP A 390 -22.35 2.78 -35.85
CA ASP A 390 -22.13 2.56 -37.29
C ASP A 390 -21.02 1.54 -37.59
N HIS A 391 -20.49 0.87 -36.59
CA HIS A 391 -19.41 -0.13 -36.66
C HIS A 391 -18.10 0.36 -37.32
N LYS A 392 -17.84 1.66 -37.32
CA LYS A 392 -16.66 2.27 -37.97
C LYS A 392 -15.42 2.44 -37.11
N GLY A 393 -15.42 1.91 -35.91
CA GLY A 393 -14.26 1.93 -35.05
C GLY A 393 -14.61 1.83 -33.57
N ASP A 394 -13.60 1.52 -32.76
CA ASP A 394 -13.70 1.52 -31.32
C ASP A 394 -13.72 2.96 -30.80
N VAL A 395 -14.61 3.24 -29.88
CA VAL A 395 -14.67 4.52 -29.16
C VAL A 395 -14.04 4.30 -27.78
N PHE A 396 -12.95 5.00 -27.52
CA PHE A 396 -12.34 5.05 -26.19
C PHE A 396 -12.81 6.31 -25.48
N PHE A 397 -13.01 6.19 -24.20
CA PHE A 397 -13.33 7.34 -23.35
C PHE A 397 -12.71 7.16 -21.95
N SER A 398 -12.47 8.28 -21.29
CA SER A 398 -12.09 8.34 -19.90
C SER A 398 -13.01 9.30 -19.17
N LEU A 399 -13.58 8.84 -18.06
CA LEU A 399 -14.51 9.61 -17.23
C LEU A 399 -14.00 9.65 -15.80
N ASN A 400 -14.23 10.78 -15.14
CA ASN A 400 -14.14 10.89 -13.68
C ASN A 400 -15.56 10.99 -13.13
N GLU A 401 -15.91 10.06 -12.27
CA GLU A 401 -17.22 10.02 -11.62
C GLU A 401 -17.05 10.20 -10.11
N SER A 402 -17.88 11.06 -9.51
CA SER A 402 -17.97 11.18 -8.06
C SER A 402 -19.32 10.66 -7.60
N VAL A 403 -19.29 9.69 -6.69
CA VAL A 403 -20.46 9.03 -6.12
C VAL A 403 -20.43 9.16 -4.61
N ARG A 404 -21.51 9.62 -3.99
CA ARG A 404 -21.66 9.67 -2.54
C ARG A 404 -22.32 8.40 -2.01
N ILE A 405 -21.71 7.81 -0.99
CA ILE A 405 -22.26 6.69 -0.24
C ILE A 405 -23.03 7.27 0.97
N ARG A 406 -24.33 7.15 0.95
CA ARG A 406 -25.21 7.63 2.02
C ARG A 406 -25.68 6.49 2.88
N GLU A 407 -25.63 6.70 4.18
CA GLU A 407 -26.26 5.83 5.16
C GLU A 407 -27.74 6.20 5.30
N THR A 408 -28.61 5.20 5.18
CA THR A 408 -30.06 5.33 5.36
C THR A 408 -30.56 4.33 6.38
N SER A 409 -31.81 4.42 6.78
CA SER A 409 -32.41 3.45 7.70
C SER A 409 -32.51 2.04 7.10
N SER A 410 -32.46 1.91 5.78
CA SER A 410 -32.54 0.64 5.05
C SER A 410 -31.17 0.07 4.64
N GLY A 411 -30.07 0.81 4.84
CA GLY A 411 -28.72 0.40 4.42
C GLY A 411 -27.93 1.51 3.77
N LEU A 412 -27.12 1.17 2.76
CA LEU A 412 -26.36 2.15 1.98
C LEU A 412 -27.07 2.45 0.66
N GLU A 413 -27.04 3.71 0.27
CA GLU A 413 -27.51 4.21 -1.02
C GLU A 413 -26.40 4.96 -1.74
N LEU A 414 -26.39 4.86 -3.08
CA LEU A 414 -25.46 5.56 -3.97
C LEU A 414 -26.15 6.77 -4.59
N GLU A 415 -25.52 7.93 -4.50
CA GLU A 415 -26.00 9.19 -5.07
C GLU A 415 -24.93 9.77 -5.99
N ALA A 416 -25.29 10.04 -7.25
CA ALA A 416 -24.42 10.73 -8.19
C ALA A 416 -24.10 12.14 -7.71
N VAL A 417 -22.84 12.52 -7.68
CA VAL A 417 -22.37 13.88 -7.34
C VAL A 417 -21.96 14.60 -8.62
N SER A 418 -21.09 13.98 -9.42
CA SER A 418 -20.63 14.55 -10.69
C SER A 418 -20.16 13.47 -11.65
N ILE A 419 -20.18 13.77 -12.93
CA ILE A 419 -19.54 12.98 -13.98
C ILE A 419 -19.03 13.93 -15.06
N HIS A 420 -17.82 13.75 -15.50
CA HIS A 420 -17.19 14.55 -16.54
C HIS A 420 -16.12 13.75 -17.29
N THR A 421 -15.81 14.16 -18.51
CA THR A 421 -14.69 13.58 -19.24
C THR A 421 -13.39 13.95 -18.57
N SER A 422 -12.48 12.98 -18.41
CA SER A 422 -11.10 13.32 -18.02
C SER A 422 -10.48 14.21 -19.08
N PRO A 423 -9.71 15.22 -18.69
CA PRO A 423 -8.89 15.94 -19.67
C PRO A 423 -8.00 14.92 -20.37
N GLU A 424 -8.01 14.94 -21.69
CA GLU A 424 -7.08 14.15 -22.49
C GLU A 424 -5.65 14.54 -22.10
N ASN A 425 -4.86 13.56 -21.64
CA ASN A 425 -3.44 13.72 -21.37
C ASN A 425 -2.64 13.82 -22.68
#